data_01f0bb84dd0c75487fd4f0a44019452f
#
_entry.id   01f0bb84dd0c75487fd4f0a44019452f
#
_cell.length_a   1.000
_cell.length_b   1.000
_cell.length_c   1.000
_cell.angle_alpha   90.00
_cell.angle_beta   90.00
_cell.angle_gamma   90.00
#
_symmetry.space_group_name_H-M   'P 1'
#
loop_
_entity.id
_entity.type
_entity.pdbx_description
1 polymer ?
#
loop_
_entity_poly.entity_id
_entity_poly.type
_entity_poly.pdbx_seq_one_letter_code
_entity_poly.pdbx_strand_id
1 'polypeptide(L)'
;LVFLPFALRALPLPEELAHRKVSLYVGIELLLLLALFGVACLYTGGTWFLSAALWTVFGLGIALLPLLLRQLPLPWNWSRHKAVVYLSFESILLLAGLAWEGRTGDFPLPMLPIALLCLALPWGWLGALRYLPLGRWFRAGVGLAWTGLWIWLAPFVLDQIYLHMGYFTSTPYQLILPIDFHNWAA
;
A
#
# COMPACT_ATOMS: atom_id res chain seq x y z
N LEU A 1 -19.43 -3.98 8.08
CA LEU A 1 -19.49 -3.60 6.65
C LEU A 1 -20.87 -3.82 6.02
N VAL A 2 -21.62 -4.89 6.38
CA VAL A 2 -22.96 -5.20 5.81
C VAL A 2 -24.01 -4.15 6.17
N PHE A 3 -23.92 -3.49 7.33
CA PHE A 3 -24.87 -2.47 7.79
C PHE A 3 -24.54 -1.05 7.29
N LEU A 4 -23.41 -0.86 6.64
CA LEU A 4 -22.90 0.42 6.14
C LEU A 4 -23.93 1.21 5.30
N PRO A 5 -24.56 0.62 4.27
CA PRO A 5 -25.49 1.35 3.42
C PRO A 5 -26.79 1.73 4.14
N PHE A 6 -27.21 0.96 5.15
CA PHE A 6 -28.41 1.26 5.95
C PHE A 6 -28.14 2.38 6.95
N ALA A 7 -27.00 2.37 7.63
CA ALA A 7 -26.60 3.42 8.56
C ALA A 7 -26.39 4.77 7.85
N LEU A 8 -25.82 4.77 6.64
CA LEU A 8 -25.64 5.99 5.84
C LEU A 8 -26.96 6.64 5.41
N ARG A 9 -28.02 5.86 5.21
CA ARG A 9 -29.35 6.36 4.88
C ARG A 9 -30.11 6.91 6.11
N ALA A 10 -29.88 6.32 7.27
CA ALA A 10 -30.59 6.64 8.50
C ALA A 10 -30.03 7.87 9.25
N LEU A 11 -28.79 8.31 8.95
CA LEU A 11 -28.17 9.44 9.63
C LEU A 11 -28.68 10.79 9.07
N PRO A 12 -29.41 11.60 9.85
CA PRO A 12 -29.79 12.96 9.49
C PRO A 12 -28.55 13.87 9.61
N LEU A 13 -27.71 13.90 8.57
CA LEU A 13 -26.54 14.78 8.54
C LEU A 13 -26.92 16.13 7.91
N PRO A 14 -26.36 17.26 8.42
CA PRO A 14 -26.45 18.56 7.78
C PRO A 14 -26.03 18.48 6.31
N GLU A 15 -26.63 19.31 5.46
CA GLU A 15 -26.38 19.30 4.00
C GLU A 15 -24.89 19.47 3.65
N GLU A 16 -24.17 20.27 4.43
CA GLU A 16 -22.72 20.49 4.26
C GLU A 16 -21.87 19.21 4.44
N LEU A 17 -22.34 18.27 5.26
CA LEU A 17 -21.67 17.00 5.52
C LEU A 17 -22.23 15.85 4.67
N ALA A 18 -23.31 16.10 3.94
CA ALA A 18 -24.00 15.09 3.15
C ALA A 18 -23.08 14.47 2.08
N HIS A 19 -22.19 15.27 1.46
CA HIS A 19 -21.24 14.75 0.47
C HIS A 19 -20.04 14.04 1.10
N ARG A 20 -19.84 14.13 2.41
CA ARG A 20 -18.75 13.47 3.15
C ARG A 20 -19.24 12.31 4.02
N LYS A 21 -20.49 11.88 3.84
CA LYS A 21 -21.09 10.79 4.64
C LYS A 21 -20.22 9.55 4.71
N VAL A 22 -19.67 9.14 3.58
CA VAL A 22 -18.85 7.91 3.51
C VAL A 22 -17.53 8.08 4.28
N SER A 23 -16.85 9.23 4.14
CA SER A 23 -15.62 9.50 4.89
C SER A 23 -15.86 9.60 6.39
N LEU A 24 -16.96 10.23 6.80
CA LEU A 24 -17.34 10.31 8.21
C LEU A 24 -17.60 8.93 8.79
N TYR A 25 -18.36 8.12 8.05
CA TYR A 25 -18.67 6.76 8.49
C TYR A 25 -17.39 5.92 8.64
N VAL A 26 -16.54 5.92 7.62
CA VAL A 26 -15.26 5.21 7.66
C VAL A 26 -14.37 5.71 8.80
N GLY A 27 -14.34 7.03 9.04
CA GLY A 27 -13.62 7.62 10.17
C GLY A 27 -14.14 7.14 11.52
N ILE A 28 -15.46 7.09 11.69
CA ILE A 28 -16.10 6.60 12.92
C ILE A 28 -15.81 5.10 13.10
N GLU A 29 -15.96 4.30 12.06
CA GLU A 29 -15.64 2.86 12.09
C GLU A 29 -14.18 2.61 12.46
N LEU A 30 -13.26 3.38 11.87
CA LEU A 30 -11.84 3.29 12.19
C LEU A 30 -11.58 3.64 13.66
N LEU A 31 -12.17 4.73 14.15
CA LEU A 31 -12.03 5.14 15.55
C LEU A 31 -12.57 4.08 16.51
N LEU A 32 -13.73 3.51 16.22
CA LEU A 32 -14.33 2.43 17.01
C LEU A 32 -13.44 1.18 17.00
N LEU A 33 -12.88 0.83 15.85
CA LEU A 33 -11.97 -0.31 15.73
C LEU A 33 -10.69 -0.10 16.52
N LEU A 34 -10.10 1.10 16.43
CA LEU A 34 -8.91 1.46 17.20
C LEU A 34 -9.20 1.48 18.71
N ALA A 35 -10.37 1.99 19.12
CA ALA A 35 -10.78 1.95 20.52
C ALA A 35 -10.95 0.50 21.02
N LEU A 36 -11.54 -0.37 20.20
CA LEU A 36 -11.67 -1.80 20.51
C LEU A 36 -10.29 -2.46 20.67
N PHE A 37 -9.34 -2.18 19.77
CA PHE A 37 -7.96 -2.67 19.90
C PHE A 37 -7.30 -2.15 21.17
N GLY A 38 -7.52 -0.87 21.51
CA GLY A 38 -7.00 -0.28 22.76
C GLY A 38 -7.52 -1.00 24.01
N VAL A 39 -8.83 -1.23 24.08
CA VAL A 39 -9.47 -1.97 25.18
C VAL A 39 -8.94 -3.41 25.25
N ALA A 40 -8.85 -4.10 24.10
CA ALA A 40 -8.36 -5.47 24.04
C ALA A 40 -6.88 -5.54 24.50
N CYS A 41 -6.06 -4.57 24.08
CA CYS A 41 -4.66 -4.48 24.48
C CYS A 41 -4.51 -4.25 26.00
N LEU A 42 -5.32 -3.37 26.57
CA LEU A 42 -5.36 -3.14 28.03
C LEU A 42 -5.78 -4.39 28.79
N TYR A 43 -6.79 -5.11 28.26
CA TYR A 43 -7.29 -6.33 28.90
C TYR A 43 -6.28 -7.48 28.84
N THR A 44 -5.56 -7.63 27.73
CA THR A 44 -4.56 -8.69 27.53
C THR A 44 -3.18 -8.34 28.10
N GLY A 45 -2.95 -7.09 28.53
CA GLY A 45 -1.63 -6.61 28.94
C GLY A 45 -0.59 -6.60 27.80
N GLY A 46 -1.02 -6.69 26.56
CA GLY A 46 -0.16 -6.76 25.39
C GLY A 46 0.36 -5.41 24.91
N THR A 47 1.43 -5.42 24.13
CA THR A 47 2.04 -4.22 23.51
C THR A 47 1.75 -4.10 22.02
N TRP A 48 0.87 -4.95 21.49
CA TRP A 48 0.57 -5.09 20.06
C TRP A 48 -0.34 -3.99 19.47
N PHE A 49 -0.88 -3.10 20.31
CA PHE A 49 -1.84 -2.06 19.86
C PHE A 49 -1.32 -1.21 18.71
N LEU A 50 -0.08 -0.74 18.81
CA LEU A 50 0.50 0.16 17.79
C LEU A 50 0.68 -0.56 16.45
N SER A 51 1.15 -1.81 16.47
CA SER A 51 1.26 -2.65 15.27
C SER A 51 -0.09 -2.86 14.62
N ALA A 52 -1.09 -3.29 15.39
CA ALA A 52 -2.44 -3.50 14.87
C ALA A 52 -3.05 -2.21 14.31
N ALA A 53 -2.86 -1.07 14.98
CA ALA A 53 -3.33 0.23 14.54
C ALA A 53 -2.68 0.66 13.22
N LEU A 54 -1.35 0.57 13.09
CA LEU A 54 -0.61 0.90 11.87
C LEU A 54 -1.07 0.05 10.68
N TRP A 55 -1.13 -1.27 10.85
CA TRP A 55 -1.56 -2.17 9.78
C TRP A 55 -3.03 -2.00 9.40
N THR A 56 -3.89 -1.68 10.36
CA THR A 56 -5.30 -1.39 10.08
C THR A 56 -5.45 -0.09 9.28
N VAL A 57 -4.77 0.98 9.69
CA VAL A 57 -4.80 2.27 8.97
C VAL A 57 -4.23 2.11 7.56
N PHE A 58 -3.13 1.38 7.42
CA PHE A 58 -2.53 1.08 6.12
C PHE A 58 -3.47 0.28 5.22
N GLY A 59 -4.03 -0.83 5.72
CA GLY A 59 -4.94 -1.68 4.94
C GLY A 59 -6.23 -0.96 4.53
N LEU A 60 -6.83 -0.18 5.43
CA LEU A 60 -8.00 0.65 5.10
C LEU A 60 -7.64 1.79 4.15
N GLY A 61 -6.46 2.38 4.30
CA GLY A 61 -5.93 3.38 3.38
C GLY A 61 -5.93 2.84 1.95
N ILE A 62 -5.29 1.71 1.71
CA ILE A 62 -5.25 1.08 0.38
C ILE A 62 -6.65 0.75 -0.14
N ALA A 63 -7.51 0.14 0.68
CA ALA A 63 -8.84 -0.30 0.28
C ALA A 63 -9.76 0.87 -0.10
N LEU A 64 -9.59 2.03 0.54
CA LEU A 64 -10.40 3.22 0.35
C LEU A 64 -9.73 4.28 -0.53
N LEU A 65 -8.57 3.98 -1.11
CA LEU A 65 -7.80 4.85 -1.99
C LEU A 65 -8.64 5.67 -2.98
N PRO A 66 -9.52 5.08 -3.78
CA PRO A 66 -10.27 5.85 -4.78
C PRO A 66 -11.22 6.87 -4.15
N LEU A 67 -11.73 6.56 -2.98
CA LEU A 67 -12.70 7.37 -2.25
C LEU A 67 -12.00 8.53 -1.53
N LEU A 68 -10.88 8.25 -0.88
CA LEU A 68 -10.04 9.22 -0.19
C LEU A 68 -9.45 10.25 -1.16
N LEU A 69 -8.98 9.81 -2.33
CA LEU A 69 -8.46 10.72 -3.37
C LEU A 69 -9.51 11.73 -3.86
N ARG A 70 -10.80 11.37 -3.88
CA ARG A 70 -11.88 12.28 -4.27
C ARG A 70 -12.21 13.30 -3.19
N GLN A 71 -12.13 12.91 -1.93
CA GLN A 71 -12.64 13.68 -0.80
C GLN A 71 -11.57 14.44 -0.02
N LEU A 72 -10.27 14.19 -0.30
CA LEU A 72 -9.19 14.84 0.43
C LEU A 72 -9.20 16.36 0.19
N PRO A 73 -9.42 17.19 1.23
CA PRO A 73 -9.40 18.65 1.14
C PRO A 73 -7.94 19.12 1.11
N LEU A 74 -7.26 18.95 -0.02
CA LEU A 74 -5.89 19.44 -0.18
C LEU A 74 -5.89 20.91 -0.62
N PRO A 75 -4.94 21.73 -0.15
CA PRO A 75 -4.73 23.08 -0.64
C PRO A 75 -4.61 23.10 -2.16
N TRP A 76 -5.01 24.21 -2.80
CA TRP A 76 -5.07 24.35 -4.26
C TRP A 76 -3.80 23.87 -4.98
N ASN A 77 -2.63 24.18 -4.45
CA ASN A 77 -1.34 23.80 -5.05
C ASN A 77 -1.10 22.29 -5.06
N TRP A 78 -1.67 21.55 -4.13
CA TRP A 78 -1.49 20.10 -3.97
C TRP A 78 -2.63 19.29 -4.60
N SER A 79 -3.72 19.97 -4.97
CA SER A 79 -4.89 19.33 -5.56
C SER A 79 -4.57 18.60 -6.88
N ARG A 80 -3.57 19.11 -7.62
CA ARG A 80 -3.04 18.48 -8.82
C ARG A 80 -2.27 17.17 -8.54
N HIS A 81 -1.70 17.03 -7.35
CA HIS A 81 -0.80 15.94 -6.97
C HIS A 81 -1.39 15.00 -5.90
N LYS A 82 -2.72 14.96 -5.77
CA LYS A 82 -3.41 14.13 -4.76
C LYS A 82 -2.90 12.69 -4.71
N ALA A 83 -2.69 12.06 -5.87
CA ALA A 83 -2.21 10.69 -5.94
C ALA A 83 -0.79 10.52 -5.40
N VAL A 84 0.10 11.50 -5.65
CA VAL A 84 1.47 11.49 -5.10
C VAL A 84 1.42 11.63 -3.59
N VAL A 85 0.68 12.63 -3.08
CA VAL A 85 0.55 12.86 -1.64
C VAL A 85 0.03 11.62 -0.93
N TYR A 86 -1.00 11.00 -1.51
CA TYR A 86 -1.58 9.79 -0.97
C TYR A 86 -0.57 8.63 -0.97
N LEU A 87 0.05 8.35 -2.12
CA LEU A 87 1.00 7.26 -2.24
C LEU A 87 2.24 7.49 -1.35
N SER A 88 2.68 8.74 -1.19
CA SER A 88 3.74 9.10 -0.23
C SER A 88 3.33 8.79 1.20
N PHE A 89 2.10 9.16 1.59
CA PHE A 89 1.59 8.89 2.93
C PHE A 89 1.53 7.38 3.21
N GLU A 90 0.97 6.58 2.29
CA GLU A 90 0.91 5.12 2.42
C GLU A 90 2.31 4.49 2.43
N SER A 91 3.24 5.00 1.62
CA SER A 91 4.62 4.52 1.63
C SER A 91 5.32 4.79 2.97
N ILE A 92 5.12 5.98 3.53
CA ILE A 92 5.69 6.34 4.85
C ILE A 92 5.07 5.47 5.93
N LEU A 93 3.75 5.26 5.89
CA LEU A 93 3.05 4.45 6.88
C LEU A 93 3.51 2.97 6.83
N LEU A 94 3.67 2.41 5.64
CA LEU A 94 4.22 1.07 5.45
C LEU A 94 5.64 0.95 6.01
N LEU A 95 6.53 1.88 5.64
CA LEU A 95 7.91 1.86 6.11
C LEU A 95 8.02 2.10 7.61
N ALA A 96 7.18 2.96 8.17
CA ALA A 96 7.12 3.20 9.62
C ALA A 96 6.64 1.95 10.37
N GLY A 97 5.60 1.27 9.84
CA GLY A 97 5.12 0.00 10.39
C GLY A 97 6.19 -1.08 10.41
N LEU A 98 6.89 -1.27 9.29
CA LEU A 98 7.98 -2.25 9.19
C LEU A 98 9.18 -1.90 10.08
N ALA A 99 9.52 -0.61 10.18
CA ALA A 99 10.59 -0.16 11.08
C ALA A 99 10.22 -0.37 12.55
N TRP A 100 8.96 -0.25 12.90
CA TRP A 100 8.46 -0.53 14.24
C TRP A 100 8.55 -2.03 14.57
N GLU A 101 8.03 -2.88 13.70
CA GLU A 101 8.09 -4.35 13.86
C GLU A 101 9.55 -4.84 13.91
N GLY A 102 10.44 -4.25 13.11
CA GLY A 102 11.87 -4.58 13.16
C GLY A 102 12.57 -4.25 14.50
N ARG A 103 12.03 -3.28 15.26
CA ARG A 103 12.55 -2.96 16.60
C ARG A 103 12.10 -3.96 17.67
N THR A 104 10.93 -4.53 17.52
CA THR A 104 10.39 -5.52 18.46
C THR A 104 11.03 -6.89 18.28
N GLY A 105 11.80 -7.09 17.21
CA GLY A 105 12.50 -8.35 16.92
C GLY A 105 11.62 -9.43 16.28
N ASP A 106 10.33 -9.13 16.09
CA ASP A 106 9.36 -10.09 15.53
C ASP A 106 9.45 -10.19 14.00
N PHE A 107 10.10 -9.22 13.36
CA PHE A 107 10.23 -9.17 11.90
C PHE A 107 11.70 -9.17 11.45
N PRO A 108 12.07 -10.03 10.50
CA PRO A 108 13.42 -10.04 9.97
C PRO A 108 13.72 -8.76 9.17
N LEU A 109 14.92 -8.22 9.35
CA LEU A 109 15.48 -7.05 8.65
C LEU A 109 15.25 -6.99 7.13
N PRO A 110 15.12 -8.13 6.36
CA PRO A 110 14.91 -8.10 4.92
C PRO A 110 13.57 -7.48 4.48
N MET A 111 12.63 -7.25 5.38
CA MET A 111 11.31 -6.71 5.02
C MET A 111 11.37 -5.28 4.49
N LEU A 112 12.33 -4.47 4.92
CA LEU A 112 12.46 -3.09 4.45
C LEU A 112 12.81 -3.00 2.95
N PRO A 113 13.87 -3.67 2.44
CA PRO A 113 14.16 -3.69 1.01
C PRO A 113 13.07 -4.36 0.18
N ILE A 114 12.39 -5.39 0.71
CA ILE A 114 11.23 -6.01 0.05
C ILE A 114 10.08 -5.01 -0.08
N ALA A 115 9.79 -4.25 0.97
CA ALA A 115 8.76 -3.20 0.92
C ALA A 115 9.09 -2.12 -0.11
N LEU A 116 10.34 -1.69 -0.20
CA LEU A 116 10.79 -0.74 -1.22
C LEU A 116 10.61 -1.30 -2.63
N LEU A 117 10.93 -2.57 -2.84
CA LEU A 117 10.68 -3.25 -4.10
C LEU A 117 9.19 -3.28 -4.44
N CYS A 118 8.32 -3.62 -3.48
CA CYS A 118 6.87 -3.61 -3.67
C CYS A 118 6.33 -2.21 -3.98
N LEU A 119 6.85 -1.18 -3.32
CA LEU A 119 6.47 0.21 -3.56
C LEU A 119 6.90 0.72 -4.95
N ALA A 120 7.96 0.17 -5.53
CA ALA A 120 8.42 0.54 -6.87
C ALA A 120 7.32 0.33 -7.93
N LEU A 121 6.47 -0.70 -7.78
CA LEU A 121 5.39 -0.98 -8.71
C LEU A 121 4.34 0.16 -8.78
N PRO A 122 3.66 0.55 -7.69
CA PRO A 122 2.67 1.61 -7.72
C PRO A 122 3.28 2.99 -8.04
N TRP A 123 4.51 3.26 -7.63
CA TRP A 123 5.21 4.48 -7.99
C TRP A 123 5.53 4.56 -9.48
N GLY A 124 5.96 3.46 -10.09
CA GLY A 124 6.15 3.37 -11.54
C GLY A 124 4.85 3.57 -12.32
N TRP A 125 3.75 2.97 -11.86
CA TRP A 125 2.41 3.20 -12.44
C TRP A 125 1.97 4.66 -12.32
N LEU A 126 2.17 5.28 -11.17
CA LEU A 126 1.84 6.68 -10.97
C LEU A 126 2.64 7.57 -11.94
N GLY A 127 3.94 7.30 -12.09
CA GLY A 127 4.81 7.97 -13.05
C GLY A 127 4.31 7.81 -14.48
N ALA A 128 4.06 6.58 -14.92
CA ALA A 128 3.62 6.26 -16.25
C ALA A 128 2.26 6.89 -16.61
N LEU A 129 1.28 6.76 -15.72
CA LEU A 129 -0.08 7.22 -16.01
C LEU A 129 -0.25 8.75 -15.92
N ARG A 130 0.50 9.41 -15.03
CA ARG A 130 0.23 10.80 -14.70
C ARG A 130 1.25 11.79 -15.26
N TYR A 131 2.51 11.40 -15.30
CA TYR A 131 3.60 12.34 -15.60
C TYR A 131 4.19 12.19 -17.01
N LEU A 132 3.95 11.05 -17.70
CA LEU A 132 4.41 10.94 -19.08
C LEU A 132 3.53 11.80 -20.02
N PRO A 133 4.16 12.65 -20.86
CA PRO A 133 3.45 13.45 -21.87
C PRO A 133 3.07 12.62 -23.10
N LEU A 134 2.41 11.48 -22.90
CA LEU A 134 2.03 10.52 -23.94
C LEU A 134 0.51 10.38 -24.03
N GLY A 135 0.02 9.89 -25.15
CA GLY A 135 -1.39 9.56 -25.35
C GLY A 135 -1.86 8.47 -24.37
N ARG A 136 -3.17 8.38 -24.13
CA ARG A 136 -3.77 7.45 -23.13
C ARG A 136 -3.33 6.01 -23.32
N TRP A 137 -3.32 5.54 -24.55
CA TRP A 137 -2.95 4.16 -24.88
C TRP A 137 -1.46 3.88 -24.65
N PHE A 138 -0.60 4.86 -25.00
CA PHE A 138 0.84 4.74 -24.74
C PHE A 138 1.16 4.72 -23.24
N ARG A 139 0.47 5.54 -22.44
CA ARG A 139 0.64 5.49 -20.98
C ARG A 139 0.24 4.14 -20.40
N ALA A 140 -0.87 3.57 -20.87
CA ALA A 140 -1.28 2.23 -20.46
C ALA A 140 -0.24 1.18 -20.89
N GLY A 141 0.29 1.27 -22.10
CA GLY A 141 1.36 0.39 -22.59
C GLY A 141 2.63 0.48 -21.75
N VAL A 142 3.07 1.69 -21.40
CA VAL A 142 4.23 1.90 -20.52
C VAL A 142 3.97 1.31 -19.14
N GLY A 143 2.77 1.49 -18.58
CA GLY A 143 2.41 0.90 -17.29
C GLY A 143 2.45 -0.64 -17.33
N LEU A 144 1.92 -1.25 -18.39
CA LEU A 144 1.97 -2.70 -18.58
C LEU A 144 3.41 -3.20 -18.77
N ALA A 145 4.22 -2.49 -19.57
CA ALA A 145 5.63 -2.80 -19.74
C ALA A 145 6.40 -2.71 -18.41
N TRP A 146 6.10 -1.69 -17.60
CA TRP A 146 6.65 -1.54 -16.25
C TRP A 146 6.27 -2.72 -15.36
N THR A 147 5.01 -3.15 -15.39
CA THR A 147 4.55 -4.32 -14.63
C THR A 147 5.26 -5.58 -15.08
N GLY A 148 5.38 -5.79 -16.40
CA GLY A 148 6.10 -6.96 -16.94
C GLY A 148 7.56 -6.96 -16.52
N LEU A 149 8.25 -5.81 -16.61
CA LEU A 149 9.62 -5.66 -16.16
C LEU A 149 9.74 -5.92 -14.64
N TRP A 150 8.81 -5.41 -13.85
CA TRP A 150 8.80 -5.61 -12.40
C TRP A 150 8.60 -7.09 -12.04
N ILE A 151 7.62 -7.77 -12.66
CA ILE A 151 7.37 -9.21 -12.43
C ILE A 151 8.59 -10.04 -12.81
N TRP A 152 9.29 -9.67 -13.88
CA TRP A 152 10.48 -10.37 -14.32
C TRP A 152 11.70 -10.12 -13.42
N LEU A 153 11.87 -8.87 -12.95
CA LEU A 153 13.03 -8.47 -12.14
C LEU A 153 12.87 -8.76 -10.65
N ALA A 154 11.63 -8.70 -10.12
CA ALA A 154 11.36 -8.81 -8.69
C ALA A 154 11.88 -10.13 -8.08
N PRO A 155 11.69 -11.31 -8.68
CA PRO A 155 12.22 -12.57 -8.14
C PRO A 155 13.75 -12.54 -7.99
N PHE A 156 14.44 -12.02 -9.00
CA PHE A 156 15.91 -11.90 -8.96
C PHE A 156 16.37 -10.96 -7.84
N VAL A 157 15.73 -9.80 -7.70
CA VAL A 157 16.07 -8.84 -6.62
C VAL A 157 15.76 -9.43 -5.26
N LEU A 158 14.65 -10.15 -5.11
CA LEU A 158 14.30 -10.84 -3.87
C LEU A 158 15.35 -11.88 -3.49
N ASP A 159 15.79 -12.70 -4.43
CA ASP A 159 16.84 -13.70 -4.18
C ASP A 159 18.16 -13.04 -3.75
N GLN A 160 18.54 -11.93 -4.39
CA GLN A 160 19.73 -11.18 -3.99
C GLN A 160 19.60 -10.62 -2.57
N ILE A 161 18.43 -10.10 -2.19
CA ILE A 161 18.17 -9.62 -0.82
C ILE A 161 18.32 -10.77 0.18
N TYR A 162 17.71 -11.92 -0.09
CA TYR A 162 17.77 -13.08 0.79
C TYR A 162 19.18 -13.68 0.89
N LEU A 163 19.92 -13.75 -0.22
CA LEU A 163 21.32 -14.21 -0.22
C LEU A 163 22.23 -13.30 0.63
N HIS A 164 22.11 -11.98 0.47
CA HIS A 164 22.91 -11.02 1.25
C HIS A 164 22.61 -11.08 2.74
N MET A 165 21.42 -11.51 3.11
CA MET A 165 21.00 -11.64 4.51
C MET A 165 21.24 -13.04 5.10
N GLY A 166 21.78 -13.97 4.32
CA GLY A 166 22.11 -15.31 4.79
C GLY A 166 20.91 -16.23 5.04
N TYR A 167 19.75 -15.89 4.50
CA TYR A 167 18.53 -16.69 4.68
C TYR A 167 18.40 -17.87 3.73
N PHE A 168 19.16 -17.92 2.65
CA PHE A 168 19.13 -19.02 1.67
C PHE A 168 20.49 -19.61 1.39
N THR A 169 20.51 -20.94 1.39
CA THR A 169 21.65 -21.76 0.93
C THR A 169 21.39 -22.40 -0.45
N SER A 170 20.22 -22.15 -1.06
CA SER A 170 19.82 -22.75 -2.34
C SER A 170 20.25 -21.89 -3.54
N THR A 171 20.32 -22.52 -4.69
CA THR A 171 20.72 -21.90 -5.96
C THR A 171 19.93 -20.63 -6.23
N PRO A 172 20.61 -19.48 -6.45
CA PRO A 172 19.94 -18.22 -6.72
C PRO A 172 19.13 -18.30 -8.02
N TYR A 173 18.01 -17.58 -8.05
CA TYR A 173 17.20 -17.43 -9.25
C TYR A 173 18.06 -16.88 -10.39
N GLN A 174 18.21 -17.66 -11.45
CA GLN A 174 18.91 -17.20 -12.65
C GLN A 174 17.98 -16.35 -13.47
N LEU A 175 18.41 -15.12 -13.78
CA LEU A 175 17.66 -14.21 -14.62
C LEU A 175 17.63 -14.81 -16.05
N ILE A 176 16.53 -15.45 -16.40
CA ILE A 176 16.34 -15.98 -17.76
C ILE A 176 16.03 -14.79 -18.65
N LEU A 177 16.97 -14.41 -19.50
CA LEU A 177 16.72 -13.43 -20.53
C LEU A 177 15.65 -13.99 -21.49
N PRO A 178 14.62 -13.20 -21.84
CA PRO A 178 13.54 -13.67 -22.73
C PRO A 178 14.02 -14.04 -24.16
N ILE A 179 15.31 -13.84 -24.44
CA ILE A 179 15.95 -14.12 -25.72
C ILE A 179 16.54 -15.56 -25.77
N ASP A 180 16.68 -16.22 -24.62
CA ASP A 180 17.17 -17.59 -24.56
C ASP A 180 16.07 -18.61 -24.85
N PHE A 181 15.69 -18.72 -26.13
CA PHE A 181 14.72 -19.70 -26.61
C PHE A 181 15.10 -21.17 -26.36
N HIS A 182 16.34 -21.45 -26.01
CA HIS A 182 16.80 -22.80 -25.71
C HIS A 182 16.25 -23.38 -24.40
N ASN A 183 15.86 -22.56 -23.44
CA ASN A 183 15.33 -23.02 -22.15
C ASN A 183 13.78 -23.21 -22.15
N TRP A 184 13.10 -22.90 -23.23
CA TRP A 184 11.64 -23.06 -23.35
C TRP A 184 11.25 -24.43 -23.88
N ALA A 185 12.21 -25.25 -24.32
CA ALA A 185 11.99 -26.58 -24.91
C ALA A 185 12.38 -27.74 -23.98
N ALA A 186 12.76 -27.46 -22.74
CA ALA A 186 13.00 -28.45 -21.68
C ALA A 186 11.88 -28.39 -20.66
#